data_7a237ed8f8f841457e27319b272f5dfe
#
_entry.id   7a237ed8f8f841457e27319b272f5dfe
#
_cell.length_a   1.000
_cell.length_b   1.000
_cell.length_c   1.000
_cell.angle_alpha   90.00
_cell.angle_beta   90.00
_cell.angle_gamma   90.00
#
_symmetry.space_group_name_H-M   'P 1'
#
loop_
_entity.id
_entity.type
_entity.pdbx_description
1 polymer ?
#
loop_
_entity_poly.entity_id
_entity_poly.type
_entity_poly.pdbx_seq_one_letter_code
_entity_poly.pdbx_strand_id
1 'polypeptide(L)'
;MWRHHDINIVCFTGSTKVGGYFLRYAGESNPKSVVLEIGDKSQFIILDGADLTDDLNEHETTAAFWTSGQTCSANIRQIVDAKIADSFLDKVIVRAKAYRAGDQFDPSCDTGAIVPQEHMAA
;
A
#
# COMPACT_ATOMS: atom_id res chain seq x y z
N MET A 1 13.61 -9.71 -23.47
CA MET A 1 12.48 -10.51 -22.96
C MET A 1 11.14 -9.87 -23.31
N TRP A 2 10.83 -8.65 -22.89
CA TRP A 2 9.52 -7.98 -23.01
C TRP A 2 8.99 -7.81 -24.44
N ARG A 3 9.89 -7.70 -25.42
CA ARG A 3 9.57 -7.56 -26.86
C ARG A 3 9.72 -8.87 -27.64
N HIS A 4 9.92 -10.02 -26.95
CA HIS A 4 10.09 -11.30 -27.64
C HIS A 4 8.74 -11.78 -28.18
N HIS A 5 8.71 -12.20 -29.44
CA HIS A 5 7.47 -12.55 -30.14
C HIS A 5 6.85 -13.87 -29.64
N ASP A 6 7.62 -14.77 -29.04
CA ASP A 6 7.14 -16.03 -28.49
C ASP A 6 6.63 -15.93 -27.04
N ILE A 7 6.65 -14.72 -26.46
CA ILE A 7 6.06 -14.46 -25.15
C ILE A 7 4.68 -13.85 -25.34
N ASN A 8 3.63 -14.53 -24.89
CA ASN A 8 2.25 -14.14 -25.11
C ASN A 8 1.62 -13.41 -23.92
N ILE A 9 2.21 -13.52 -22.73
CA ILE A 9 1.74 -12.83 -21.51
C ILE A 9 2.94 -12.30 -20.74
N VAL A 10 2.80 -11.07 -20.22
CA VAL A 10 3.77 -10.44 -19.30
C VAL A 10 3.02 -9.98 -18.07
N CYS A 11 3.48 -10.38 -16.89
CA CYS A 11 3.01 -9.85 -15.61
C CYS A 11 4.08 -8.94 -15.01
N PHE A 12 3.67 -7.81 -14.45
CA PHE A 12 4.58 -6.85 -13.85
C PHE A 12 3.95 -6.23 -12.60
N THR A 13 4.73 -6.18 -11.53
CA THR A 13 4.38 -5.43 -10.32
C THR A 13 5.43 -4.33 -10.11
N GLY A 14 4.98 -3.09 -9.88
CA GLY A 14 5.88 -1.97 -9.64
C GLY A 14 5.26 -0.60 -9.95
N SER A 15 6.08 0.38 -10.36
CA SER A 15 5.56 1.72 -10.59
C SER A 15 4.71 1.84 -11.86
N THR A 16 3.71 2.72 -11.83
CA THR A 16 2.84 3.06 -12.96
C THR A 16 3.66 3.48 -14.19
N LYS A 17 4.74 4.25 -13.98
CA LYS A 17 5.64 4.67 -15.06
C LYS A 17 6.27 3.48 -15.79
N VAL A 18 6.76 2.50 -15.04
CA VAL A 18 7.38 1.31 -15.64
C VAL A 18 6.30 0.41 -16.26
N GLY A 19 5.13 0.26 -15.64
CA GLY A 19 3.99 -0.46 -16.21
C GLY A 19 3.61 0.05 -17.60
N GLY A 20 3.63 1.37 -17.81
CA GLY A 20 3.38 1.99 -19.11
C GLY A 20 4.37 1.55 -20.20
N TYR A 21 5.62 1.24 -19.85
CA TYR A 21 6.56 0.70 -20.83
C TYR A 21 6.18 -0.70 -21.32
N PHE A 22 5.61 -1.54 -20.45
CA PHE A 22 5.17 -2.88 -20.85
C PHE A 22 4.01 -2.85 -21.83
N LEU A 23 3.05 -1.94 -21.64
CA LEU A 23 1.97 -1.72 -22.61
C LEU A 23 2.53 -1.30 -23.97
N ARG A 24 3.50 -0.38 -23.98
CA ARG A 24 4.17 0.03 -25.22
C ARG A 24 4.92 -1.13 -25.88
N TYR A 25 5.68 -1.91 -25.11
CA TYR A 25 6.42 -3.07 -25.64
C TYR A 25 5.51 -4.15 -26.19
N ALA A 26 4.33 -4.35 -25.60
CA ALA A 26 3.34 -5.27 -26.14
C ALA A 26 2.85 -4.81 -27.52
N GLY A 27 2.51 -3.53 -27.67
CA GLY A 27 2.09 -2.96 -28.96
C GLY A 27 3.17 -2.97 -30.03
N GLU A 28 4.44 -2.80 -29.63
CA GLU A 28 5.60 -2.80 -30.54
C GLU A 28 6.08 -4.22 -30.93
N SER A 29 5.48 -5.28 -30.39
CA SER A 29 5.89 -6.67 -30.66
C SER A 29 4.70 -7.52 -31.17
N ASN A 30 4.28 -8.53 -30.43
CA ASN A 30 3.18 -9.43 -30.77
C ASN A 30 1.95 -9.15 -29.89
N PRO A 31 1.17 -8.12 -30.03
CA PRO A 31 0.15 -7.59 -29.09
C PRO A 31 -0.22 -8.53 -27.92
N LYS A 32 0.75 -8.82 -27.06
CA LYS A 32 0.66 -9.75 -25.93
C LYS A 32 -0.21 -9.21 -24.81
N SER A 33 -0.78 -10.07 -24.01
CA SER A 33 -1.49 -9.68 -22.79
C SER A 33 -0.50 -9.11 -21.77
N VAL A 34 -0.87 -8.00 -21.14
CA VAL A 34 -0.09 -7.37 -20.06
C VAL A 34 -0.96 -7.27 -18.83
N VAL A 35 -0.51 -7.92 -17.75
CA VAL A 35 -1.13 -7.84 -16.43
C VAL A 35 -0.27 -6.92 -15.57
N LEU A 36 -0.86 -5.86 -15.04
CA LEU A 36 -0.16 -4.84 -14.27
C LEU A 36 -0.74 -4.75 -12.86
N GLU A 37 0.15 -4.90 -11.88
CA GLU A 37 -0.07 -4.53 -10.48
C GLU A 37 0.78 -3.29 -10.20
N ILE A 38 0.15 -2.14 -10.18
CA ILE A 38 0.83 -0.85 -10.09
C ILE A 38 0.28 -0.01 -8.93
N GLY A 39 0.97 1.06 -8.56
CA GLY A 39 0.60 1.88 -7.42
C GLY A 39 -0.80 2.50 -7.53
N ASP A 40 -1.49 2.53 -6.43
CA ASP A 40 -2.82 3.11 -6.26
C ASP A 40 -2.94 3.91 -4.95
N LYS A 41 -4.18 4.10 -4.48
CA LYS A 41 -4.54 4.78 -3.23
C LYS A 41 -5.65 3.99 -2.52
N SER A 42 -5.34 2.75 -2.13
CA SER A 42 -6.26 1.78 -1.51
C SER A 42 -7.16 2.44 -0.46
N GLN A 43 -8.47 2.24 -0.60
CA GLN A 43 -9.46 2.79 0.30
C GLN A 43 -9.90 1.74 1.31
N PHE A 44 -10.02 2.15 2.55
CA PHE A 44 -10.72 1.42 3.59
C PHE A 44 -11.95 2.21 4.03
N ILE A 45 -13.11 1.59 3.96
CA ILE A 45 -14.40 2.25 4.18
C ILE A 45 -15.00 1.73 5.48
N ILE A 46 -15.29 2.63 6.43
CA ILE A 46 -15.88 2.31 7.73
C ILE A 46 -17.22 3.04 7.86
N LEU A 47 -18.29 2.27 7.96
CA LEU A 47 -19.65 2.76 8.10
C LEU A 47 -20.05 2.84 9.58
N ASP A 48 -21.09 3.62 9.90
CA ASP A 48 -21.58 3.85 11.27
C ASP A 48 -22.01 2.61 12.03
N GLY A 49 -22.33 1.52 11.33
CA GLY A 49 -22.63 0.23 11.94
C GLY A 49 -21.41 -0.65 12.25
N ALA A 50 -20.19 -0.19 11.99
CA ALA A 50 -18.98 -0.95 12.28
C ALA A 50 -18.73 -1.00 13.80
N ASP A 51 -18.34 -2.17 14.31
CA ASP A 51 -17.87 -2.30 15.68
C ASP A 51 -16.42 -1.82 15.78
N LEU A 52 -16.22 -0.68 16.44
CA LEU A 52 -14.91 -0.05 16.62
C LEU A 52 -14.13 -0.74 17.76
N THR A 53 -13.92 -2.05 17.61
CA THR A 53 -13.11 -2.84 18.53
C THR A 53 -11.63 -2.43 18.49
N ASP A 54 -10.89 -2.81 19.53
CA ASP A 54 -9.45 -2.60 19.54
C ASP A 54 -8.75 -3.39 18.43
N ASP A 55 -9.27 -4.57 18.09
CA ASP A 55 -8.75 -5.40 16.98
C ASP A 55 -8.90 -4.70 15.62
N LEU A 56 -10.05 -4.05 15.35
CA LEU A 56 -10.24 -3.28 14.13
C LEU A 56 -9.22 -2.13 14.04
N ASN A 57 -9.04 -1.39 15.13
CA ASN A 57 -8.12 -0.24 15.14
C ASN A 57 -6.66 -0.67 15.02
N GLU A 58 -6.30 -1.81 15.61
CA GLU A 58 -4.97 -2.42 15.47
C GLU A 58 -4.73 -2.87 14.02
N HIS A 59 -5.72 -3.55 13.44
CA HIS A 59 -5.65 -4.00 12.05
C HIS A 59 -5.46 -2.83 11.09
N GLU A 60 -6.23 -1.75 11.26
CA GLU A 60 -6.13 -0.55 10.43
C GLU A 60 -4.78 0.14 10.55
N THR A 61 -4.30 0.32 11.78
CA THR A 61 -2.98 0.92 12.01
C THR A 61 -1.89 0.07 11.38
N THR A 62 -1.94 -1.24 11.58
CA THR A 62 -0.98 -2.16 10.98
C THR A 62 -1.05 -2.14 9.46
N ALA A 63 -2.25 -2.19 8.87
CA ALA A 63 -2.43 -2.17 7.42
C ALA A 63 -1.93 -0.86 6.78
N ALA A 64 -2.03 0.27 7.50
CA ALA A 64 -1.55 1.56 7.03
C ALA A 64 -0.02 1.72 7.15
N PHE A 65 0.58 1.23 8.25
CA PHE A 65 1.98 1.51 8.59
C PHE A 65 2.92 0.32 8.38
N TRP A 66 2.40 -0.87 8.10
CA TRP A 66 3.25 -2.03 7.83
C TRP A 66 4.26 -1.75 6.72
N THR A 67 5.49 -2.21 6.92
CA THR A 67 6.61 -1.92 6.01
C THR A 67 6.81 -0.40 5.79
N SER A 68 6.56 0.40 6.85
CA SER A 68 6.61 1.88 6.78
C SER A 68 5.65 2.49 5.74
N GLY A 69 4.49 1.85 5.52
CA GLY A 69 3.50 2.27 4.53
C GLY A 69 3.90 2.02 3.07
N GLN A 70 4.98 1.26 2.82
CA GLN A 70 5.51 1.00 1.48
C GLN A 70 4.93 -0.27 0.83
N THR A 71 3.68 -0.61 1.15
CA THR A 71 2.98 -1.77 0.59
C THR A 71 1.92 -1.30 -0.39
N CYS A 72 1.80 -1.95 -1.56
CA CYS A 72 0.79 -1.60 -2.56
C CYS A 72 -0.65 -1.75 -2.04
N SER A 73 -0.88 -2.65 -1.07
CA SER A 73 -2.16 -2.87 -0.40
C SER A 73 -2.33 -2.07 0.91
N ALA A 74 -1.42 -1.13 1.23
CA ALA A 74 -1.56 -0.30 2.42
C ALA A 74 -2.83 0.57 2.34
N ASN A 75 -3.57 0.68 3.44
CA ASN A 75 -4.78 1.49 3.54
C ASN A 75 -4.45 2.98 3.61
N ILE A 76 -4.12 3.58 2.45
CA ILE A 76 -3.64 4.97 2.36
C ILE A 76 -4.79 5.98 2.54
N ARG A 77 -6.03 5.58 2.27
CA ARG A 77 -7.23 6.40 2.45
C ARG A 77 -8.22 5.69 3.34
N GLN A 78 -8.59 6.35 4.42
CA GLN A 78 -9.65 5.90 5.31
C GLN A 78 -10.87 6.79 5.10
N ILE A 79 -11.98 6.19 4.65
CA ILE A 79 -13.25 6.86 4.43
C ILE A 79 -14.18 6.41 5.56
N VAL A 80 -14.39 7.30 6.51
CA VAL A 80 -15.11 6.99 7.76
C VAL A 80 -16.41 7.78 7.81
N ASP A 81 -17.51 7.12 8.21
CA ASP A 81 -18.78 7.81 8.45
C ASP A 81 -18.58 8.91 9.51
N ALA A 82 -19.12 10.09 9.25
CA ALA A 82 -18.95 11.28 10.10
C ALA A 82 -19.40 11.07 11.55
N LYS A 83 -20.37 10.17 11.80
CA LYS A 83 -20.86 9.91 13.16
C LYS A 83 -19.84 9.22 14.06
N ILE A 84 -18.93 8.45 13.47
CA ILE A 84 -17.93 7.66 14.21
C ILE A 84 -16.51 8.13 13.96
N ALA A 85 -16.29 9.12 13.10
CA ALA A 85 -14.98 9.57 12.66
C ALA A 85 -14.08 9.96 13.82
N ASP A 86 -14.57 10.80 14.75
CA ASP A 86 -13.76 11.28 15.87
C ASP A 86 -13.33 10.14 16.79
N SER A 87 -14.27 9.26 17.17
CA SER A 87 -13.96 8.12 18.05
C SER A 87 -13.04 7.10 17.40
N PHE A 88 -13.14 6.92 16.10
CA PHE A 88 -12.22 6.08 15.32
C PHE A 88 -10.83 6.70 15.27
N LEU A 89 -10.72 7.99 14.91
CA LEU A 89 -9.45 8.70 14.80
C LEU A 89 -8.68 8.71 16.12
N ASP A 90 -9.35 8.97 17.25
CA ASP A 90 -8.72 8.97 18.55
C ASP A 90 -8.00 7.64 18.84
N LYS A 91 -8.64 6.53 18.55
CA LYS A 91 -8.07 5.20 18.75
C LYS A 91 -6.90 4.92 17.78
N VAL A 92 -7.06 5.24 16.50
CA VAL A 92 -6.01 5.06 15.49
C VAL A 92 -4.78 5.92 15.82
N ILE A 93 -4.96 7.16 16.26
CA ILE A 93 -3.87 8.06 16.64
C ILE A 93 -3.07 7.49 17.83
N VAL A 94 -3.75 6.92 18.83
CA VAL A 94 -3.07 6.29 19.98
C VAL A 94 -2.19 5.13 19.50
N ARG A 95 -2.70 4.26 18.65
CA ARG A 95 -1.96 3.13 18.08
C ARG A 95 -0.81 3.59 17.18
N ALA A 96 -1.06 4.55 16.29
CA ALA A 96 -0.05 5.08 15.39
C ALA A 96 1.13 5.73 16.14
N LYS A 97 0.87 6.43 17.26
CA LYS A 97 1.92 6.98 18.11
C LYS A 97 2.74 5.93 18.86
N ALA A 98 2.18 4.78 19.09
CA ALA A 98 2.89 3.65 19.72
C ALA A 98 3.76 2.88 18.71
N TYR A 99 3.51 3.04 17.41
CA TYR A 99 4.23 2.33 16.34
C TYR A 99 5.68 2.82 16.25
N ARG A 100 6.64 1.91 16.34
CA ARG A 100 8.06 2.23 16.45
C ARG A 100 8.81 1.82 15.19
N ALA A 101 9.43 2.80 14.54
CA ALA A 101 10.39 2.56 13.46
C ALA A 101 11.81 2.48 14.04
N GLY A 102 12.62 1.54 13.58
CA GLY A 102 13.98 1.37 14.06
C GLY A 102 14.76 0.26 13.37
N ASP A 103 15.71 -0.35 14.08
CA ASP A 103 16.50 -1.44 13.54
C ASP A 103 15.61 -2.67 13.29
N GLN A 104 15.66 -3.20 12.08
CA GLN A 104 14.88 -4.37 11.66
C GLN A 104 15.20 -5.65 12.46
N PHE A 105 16.34 -5.71 13.16
CA PHE A 105 16.73 -6.81 14.02
C PHE A 105 16.36 -6.59 15.50
N ASP A 106 15.85 -5.41 15.85
CA ASP A 106 15.33 -5.13 17.18
C ASP A 106 13.87 -5.58 17.27
N PRO A 107 13.55 -6.63 18.06
CA PRO A 107 12.19 -7.12 18.23
C PRO A 107 11.25 -6.12 18.91
N SER A 108 11.76 -5.02 19.42
CA SER A 108 10.95 -3.94 19.99
C SER A 108 10.48 -2.93 18.95
N CYS A 109 10.94 -3.03 17.71
CA CYS A 109 10.52 -2.17 16.58
C CYS A 109 9.45 -2.86 15.73
N ASP A 110 8.45 -2.10 15.31
CA ASP A 110 7.33 -2.58 14.49
C ASP A 110 7.65 -2.52 13.00
N THR A 111 8.58 -1.65 12.59
CA THR A 111 8.98 -1.46 11.20
C THR A 111 10.43 -0.98 11.07
N GLY A 112 11.02 -1.24 9.92
CA GLY A 112 12.37 -0.75 9.55
C GLY A 112 12.36 0.64 8.92
N ALA A 113 13.51 1.00 8.33
CA ALA A 113 13.69 2.29 7.65
C ALA A 113 12.88 2.39 6.35
N ILE A 114 12.50 3.61 6.00
CA ILE A 114 11.93 3.94 4.67
C ILE A 114 13.05 3.90 3.62
N VAL A 115 12.79 3.25 2.50
CA VAL A 115 13.71 3.15 1.35
C VAL A 115 12.94 3.48 0.06
N PRO A 116 13.45 4.34 -0.82
CA PRO A 116 14.70 5.11 -0.79
C PRO A 116 14.58 6.47 -0.08
N GLN A 117 15.71 7.16 0.05
CA GLN A 117 15.79 8.45 0.75
C GLN A 117 14.88 9.53 0.14
N GLU A 118 14.63 9.48 -1.16
CA GLU A 118 13.72 10.41 -1.85
C GLU A 118 12.29 10.35 -1.30
N HIS A 119 11.86 9.21 -0.77
CA HIS A 119 10.53 9.06 -0.14
C HIS A 119 10.44 9.71 1.24
N MET A 120 11.58 10.00 1.88
CA MET A 120 11.60 10.71 3.17
C MET A 120 11.42 12.23 2.99
N ALA A 121 11.62 12.75 1.80
CA ALA A 121 11.55 14.17 1.50
C ALA A 121 10.21 14.61 0.87
N ALA A 122 9.31 13.66 0.62
CA ALA A 122 7.99 13.88 0.04
C ALA A 122 6.91 14.03 1.10
#